data_f7d0cb81c22170132f260997ba937e52
#
_entry.id   f7d0cb81c22170132f260997ba937e52
#
_cell.length_a   1.000
_cell.length_b   1.000
_cell.length_c   1.000
_cell.angle_alpha   90.00
_cell.angle_beta   90.00
_cell.angle_gamma   90.00
#
_symmetry.space_group_name_H-M   'P 1'
#
loop_
_entity.id
_entity.type
_entity.pdbx_description
1 polymer ?
#
loop_
_entity_poly.entity_id
_entity_poly.type
_entity_poly.pdbx_seq_one_letter_code
_entity_poly.pdbx_strand_id
1 'polypeptide(L)'
;MKPKFDGYAAQYDAWFMENDNLFQSELRLFQTALGDIAGKRVLSVGCGSGLFESMIDCSGIEGIEPSHDMGAIAQKRGVNVIAFGAIEDAELEENAYDVIYLNGSSSYIEDLAYAFNICKKALKPNGKFISLDVPKESAFGFMYLLAKNVGTFEHPYLEGVMPKLPYPLELCCAGVWHSTEEKIDVLKVFVY
;
A
#
# COMPACT_ATOMS: atom_id res chain seq x y z
N MET A 1 15.57 -3.07 11.07
CA MET A 1 14.68 -2.01 11.67
C MET A 1 13.35 -2.67 12.01
N LYS A 2 12.64 -2.27 13.07
CA LYS A 2 11.30 -2.84 13.36
C LYS A 2 10.33 -2.39 12.26
N PRO A 3 9.51 -3.30 11.68
CA PRO A 3 8.50 -2.91 10.70
C PRO A 3 7.54 -1.87 11.28
N LYS A 4 7.18 -0.86 10.48
CA LYS A 4 6.38 0.31 10.94
C LYS A 4 4.99 -0.09 11.43
N PHE A 5 4.40 -1.16 10.88
CA PHE A 5 3.05 -1.64 11.21
C PHE A 5 3.00 -2.77 12.25
N ASP A 6 4.14 -3.20 12.81
CA ASP A 6 4.16 -4.22 13.85
C ASP A 6 3.37 -3.78 15.09
N GLY A 7 2.37 -4.58 15.46
CA GLY A 7 1.47 -4.30 16.57
C GLY A 7 0.26 -3.44 16.21
N TYR A 8 0.09 -3.07 14.94
CA TYR A 8 -1.02 -2.22 14.47
C TYR A 8 -2.08 -2.97 13.65
N ALA A 9 -1.95 -4.28 13.45
CA ALA A 9 -2.83 -5.03 12.56
C ALA A 9 -4.32 -4.90 12.92
N ALA A 10 -4.66 -4.98 14.21
CA ALA A 10 -6.04 -4.85 14.67
C ALA A 10 -6.57 -3.41 14.49
N GLN A 11 -5.75 -2.40 14.77
CA GLN A 11 -6.12 -1.00 14.58
C GLN A 11 -6.28 -0.65 13.09
N TYR A 12 -5.43 -1.21 12.23
CA TYR A 12 -5.51 -1.03 10.79
C TYR A 12 -6.87 -1.51 10.24
N ASP A 13 -7.24 -2.75 10.54
CA ASP A 13 -8.52 -3.30 10.11
C ASP A 13 -9.71 -2.54 10.71
N ALA A 14 -9.64 -2.21 12.02
CA ALA A 14 -10.67 -1.44 12.71
C ALA A 14 -10.85 -0.05 12.09
N TRP A 15 -9.76 0.59 11.66
CA TRP A 15 -9.83 1.90 11.02
C TRP A 15 -10.71 1.87 9.76
N PHE A 16 -10.52 0.87 8.89
CA PHE A 16 -11.36 0.71 7.70
C PHE A 16 -12.81 0.38 8.04
N MET A 17 -13.04 -0.48 9.03
CA MET A 17 -14.41 -0.85 9.44
C MET A 17 -15.18 0.35 10.04
N GLU A 18 -14.52 1.19 10.81
CA GLU A 18 -15.11 2.42 11.38
C GLU A 18 -15.28 3.53 10.33
N ASN A 19 -14.52 3.48 9.23
CA ASN A 19 -14.56 4.43 8.13
C ASN A 19 -15.07 3.77 6.84
N ASP A 20 -16.18 3.04 6.91
CA ASP A 20 -16.72 2.20 5.83
C ASP A 20 -16.88 2.93 4.50
N ASN A 21 -17.31 4.19 4.50
CA ASN A 21 -17.43 4.98 3.26
C ASN A 21 -16.08 5.16 2.54
N LEU A 22 -14.99 5.31 3.29
CA LEU A 22 -13.63 5.38 2.74
C LEU A 22 -13.22 4.00 2.23
N PHE A 23 -13.42 2.97 3.06
CA PHE A 23 -13.11 1.60 2.67
C PHE A 23 -13.79 1.20 1.37
N GLN A 24 -15.09 1.43 1.23
CA GLN A 24 -15.84 1.10 0.02
C GLN A 24 -15.35 1.88 -1.20
N SER A 25 -14.93 3.14 -1.01
CA SER A 25 -14.39 3.98 -2.09
C SER A 25 -13.03 3.47 -2.56
N GLU A 26 -12.14 3.17 -1.62
CA GLU A 26 -10.82 2.61 -1.91
C GLU A 26 -10.91 1.20 -2.50
N LEU A 27 -11.82 0.36 -1.99
CA LEU A 27 -12.07 -0.98 -2.53
C LEU A 27 -12.52 -0.93 -4.00
N ARG A 28 -13.43 -0.02 -4.35
CA ARG A 28 -13.86 0.17 -5.74
C ARG A 28 -12.72 0.63 -6.64
N LEU A 29 -11.90 1.55 -6.14
CA LEU A 29 -10.72 2.01 -6.86
C LEU A 29 -9.74 0.85 -7.09
N PHE A 30 -9.45 0.09 -6.03
CA PHE A 30 -8.59 -1.09 -6.08
C PHE A 30 -9.09 -2.12 -7.09
N GLN A 31 -10.36 -2.53 -7.00
CA GLN A 31 -10.97 -3.49 -7.92
C GLN A 31 -10.93 -3.00 -9.38
N THR A 32 -11.23 -1.71 -9.60
CA THR A 32 -11.22 -1.10 -10.94
C THR A 32 -9.81 -1.05 -11.51
N ALA A 33 -8.83 -0.65 -10.70
CA ALA A 33 -7.44 -0.55 -11.12
C ALA A 33 -6.84 -1.94 -11.38
N LEU A 34 -7.15 -2.92 -10.54
CA LEU A 34 -6.67 -4.30 -10.70
C LEU A 34 -7.26 -4.95 -11.95
N GLY A 35 -8.58 -4.83 -12.13
CA GLY A 35 -9.33 -5.44 -13.22
C GLY A 35 -9.39 -6.97 -13.07
N ASP A 36 -9.56 -7.67 -14.17
CA ASP A 36 -9.58 -9.14 -14.20
C ASP A 36 -8.16 -9.69 -14.04
N ILE A 37 -7.97 -10.48 -12.98
CA ILE A 37 -6.70 -11.15 -12.65
C ILE A 37 -6.79 -12.68 -12.74
N ALA A 38 -7.89 -13.23 -13.24
CA ALA A 38 -8.05 -14.68 -13.37
C ALA A 38 -6.92 -15.30 -14.20
N GLY A 39 -6.25 -16.29 -13.63
CA GLY A 39 -5.12 -16.97 -14.28
C GLY A 39 -3.82 -16.14 -14.41
N LYS A 40 -3.75 -14.97 -13.81
CA LYS A 40 -2.56 -14.11 -13.76
C LYS A 40 -1.73 -14.38 -12.52
N ARG A 41 -0.41 -14.26 -12.64
CA ARG A 41 0.49 -14.20 -11.50
C ARG A 41 0.57 -12.76 -11.00
N VAL A 42 0.16 -12.52 -9.78
CA VAL A 42 -0.03 -11.20 -9.20
C VAL A 42 0.81 -11.03 -7.94
N LEU A 43 1.49 -9.90 -7.78
CA LEU A 43 2.25 -9.55 -6.60
C LEU A 43 1.65 -8.31 -5.92
N SER A 44 1.38 -8.44 -4.63
CA SER A 44 1.06 -7.34 -3.71
C SER A 44 2.31 -6.94 -2.94
N VAL A 45 2.78 -5.71 -3.11
CA VAL A 45 3.93 -5.16 -2.39
C VAL A 45 3.45 -4.35 -1.19
N GLY A 46 3.71 -4.84 0.01
CA GLY A 46 3.13 -4.35 1.24
C GLY A 46 1.66 -4.77 1.35
N CYS A 47 1.41 -6.09 1.31
CA CYS A 47 0.03 -6.61 1.31
C CYS A 47 -0.72 -6.37 2.64
N GLY A 48 -0.03 -5.89 3.67
CA GLY A 48 -0.62 -5.60 4.97
C GLY A 48 -1.32 -6.80 5.57
N SER A 49 -2.52 -6.59 6.11
CA SER A 49 -3.36 -7.65 6.64
C SER A 49 -4.09 -8.48 5.56
N GLY A 50 -3.94 -8.14 4.28
CA GLY A 50 -4.71 -8.75 3.19
C GLY A 50 -6.19 -8.38 3.20
N LEU A 51 -6.56 -7.24 3.81
CA LEU A 51 -7.96 -6.83 3.93
C LEU A 51 -8.60 -6.61 2.57
N PHE A 52 -7.96 -5.88 1.68
CA PHE A 52 -8.46 -5.62 0.32
C PHE A 52 -8.47 -6.87 -0.54
N GLU A 53 -7.43 -7.69 -0.43
CA GLU A 53 -7.31 -8.97 -1.11
C GLU A 53 -8.44 -9.92 -0.71
N SER A 54 -8.87 -9.91 0.56
CA SER A 54 -9.98 -10.76 1.05
C SER A 54 -11.35 -10.40 0.46
N MET A 55 -11.47 -9.23 -0.18
CA MET A 55 -12.69 -8.76 -0.86
C MET A 55 -12.73 -9.11 -2.36
N ILE A 56 -11.73 -9.82 -2.84
CA ILE A 56 -11.64 -10.33 -4.22
C ILE A 56 -11.23 -11.80 -4.19
N ASP A 57 -11.24 -12.48 -5.33
CA ASP A 57 -10.60 -13.79 -5.44
C ASP A 57 -9.08 -13.61 -5.38
N CYS A 58 -8.51 -13.81 -4.18
CA CYS A 58 -7.08 -13.66 -3.94
C CYS A 58 -6.28 -14.96 -4.18
N SER A 59 -6.93 -16.01 -4.67
CA SER A 59 -6.24 -17.25 -5.00
C SER A 59 -5.17 -16.99 -6.06
N GLY A 60 -3.89 -17.14 -5.69
CA GLY A 60 -2.75 -16.85 -6.57
C GLY A 60 -2.15 -15.45 -6.42
N ILE A 61 -2.61 -14.62 -5.50
CA ILE A 61 -1.90 -13.39 -5.14
C ILE A 61 -0.73 -13.74 -4.21
N GLU A 62 0.47 -13.42 -4.66
CA GLU A 62 1.68 -13.44 -3.83
C GLU A 62 1.81 -12.11 -3.11
N GLY A 63 2.28 -12.13 -1.85
CA GLY A 63 2.44 -10.93 -1.03
C GLY A 63 3.86 -10.78 -0.48
N ILE A 64 4.33 -9.55 -0.37
CA ILE A 64 5.51 -9.17 0.42
C ILE A 64 5.00 -8.25 1.54
N GLU A 65 5.38 -8.53 2.79
CA GLU A 65 4.95 -7.72 3.93
C GLU A 65 6.03 -7.69 5.01
N PRO A 66 6.54 -6.50 5.39
CA PRO A 66 7.54 -6.39 6.45
C PRO A 66 7.03 -6.80 7.83
N SER A 67 5.76 -6.53 8.15
CA SER A 67 5.18 -6.82 9.46
C SER A 67 4.72 -8.27 9.56
N HIS A 68 5.27 -9.00 10.52
CA HIS A 68 4.94 -10.41 10.71
C HIS A 68 3.49 -10.64 11.17
N ASP A 69 2.93 -9.77 12.01
CA ASP A 69 1.54 -9.88 12.47
C ASP A 69 0.54 -9.56 11.36
N MET A 70 0.82 -8.53 10.55
CA MET A 70 0.05 -8.22 9.35
C MET A 70 0.07 -9.38 8.35
N GLY A 71 1.26 -9.83 7.95
CA GLY A 71 1.41 -10.91 6.98
C GLY A 71 0.82 -12.24 7.44
N ALA A 72 0.85 -12.54 8.75
CA ALA A 72 0.17 -13.71 9.29
C ALA A 72 -1.36 -13.64 9.17
N ILE A 73 -1.94 -12.44 9.21
CA ILE A 73 -3.38 -12.23 8.95
C ILE A 73 -3.65 -12.36 7.45
N ALA A 74 -2.80 -11.78 6.60
CA ALA A 74 -2.92 -11.89 5.14
C ALA A 74 -2.91 -13.37 4.69
N GLN A 75 -2.02 -14.18 5.25
CA GLN A 75 -1.99 -15.64 4.97
C GLN A 75 -3.30 -16.33 5.35
N LYS A 76 -3.89 -15.99 6.49
CA LYS A 76 -5.20 -16.54 6.91
C LYS A 76 -6.34 -16.12 5.99
N ARG A 77 -6.19 -14.99 5.29
CA ARG A 77 -7.13 -14.45 4.31
C ARG A 77 -6.90 -14.98 2.89
N GLY A 78 -5.87 -15.81 2.68
CA GLY A 78 -5.61 -16.49 1.42
C GLY A 78 -4.50 -15.87 0.57
N VAL A 79 -3.84 -14.80 1.02
CA VAL A 79 -2.65 -14.26 0.35
C VAL A 79 -1.46 -15.19 0.58
N ASN A 80 -0.75 -15.54 -0.49
CA ASN A 80 0.50 -16.29 -0.38
C ASN A 80 1.67 -15.36 -0.05
N VAL A 81 1.89 -15.07 1.25
CA VAL A 81 3.02 -14.22 1.67
C VAL A 81 4.33 -14.95 1.43
N ILE A 82 5.05 -14.54 0.40
CA ILE A 82 6.31 -15.15 -0.07
C ILE A 82 7.55 -14.60 0.64
N ALA A 83 7.45 -13.38 1.20
CA ALA A 83 8.54 -12.77 1.95
C ALA A 83 8.01 -11.89 3.10
N PHE A 84 8.64 -12.03 4.26
CA PHE A 84 8.49 -11.12 5.40
C PHE A 84 9.67 -10.16 5.44
N GLY A 85 9.55 -9.05 4.71
CA GLY A 85 10.61 -8.06 4.55
C GLY A 85 10.19 -6.90 3.66
N ALA A 86 11.08 -5.93 3.51
CA ALA A 86 10.89 -4.84 2.57
C ALA A 86 11.06 -5.32 1.13
N ILE A 87 10.44 -4.62 0.18
CA ILE A 87 10.62 -4.93 -1.25
C ILE A 87 12.08 -4.76 -1.67
N GLU A 88 12.81 -3.85 -1.04
CA GLU A 88 14.21 -3.57 -1.30
C GLU A 88 15.12 -4.78 -1.02
N ASP A 89 14.69 -5.67 -0.12
CA ASP A 89 15.42 -6.90 0.26
C ASP A 89 14.87 -8.15 -0.46
N ALA A 90 13.83 -8.01 -1.28
CA ALA A 90 13.18 -9.16 -1.90
C ALA A 90 13.91 -9.61 -3.16
N GLU A 91 14.13 -10.92 -3.27
CA GLU A 91 14.60 -11.58 -4.49
C GLU A 91 13.41 -12.05 -5.31
N LEU A 92 13.08 -11.31 -6.38
CA LEU A 92 11.99 -11.64 -7.29
C LEU A 92 12.53 -12.21 -8.59
N GLU A 93 11.81 -13.21 -9.12
CA GLU A 93 12.06 -13.76 -10.46
C GLU A 93 11.78 -12.70 -11.53
N GLU A 94 12.71 -12.52 -12.47
CA GLU A 94 12.55 -11.58 -13.59
C GLU A 94 11.46 -12.06 -14.57
N ASN A 95 10.69 -11.11 -15.11
CA ASN A 95 9.62 -11.37 -16.10
C ASN A 95 8.59 -12.42 -15.64
N ALA A 96 8.27 -12.45 -14.35
CA ALA A 96 7.43 -13.47 -13.75
C ALA A 96 5.97 -13.05 -13.54
N TYR A 97 5.72 -11.77 -13.27
CA TYR A 97 4.41 -11.28 -12.88
C TYR A 97 3.65 -10.59 -14.00
N ASP A 98 2.37 -10.89 -14.11
CA ASP A 98 1.45 -10.19 -15.02
C ASP A 98 0.99 -8.86 -14.45
N VAL A 99 0.85 -8.79 -13.11
CA VAL A 99 0.47 -7.58 -12.38
C VAL A 99 1.30 -7.47 -11.11
N ILE A 100 1.82 -6.28 -10.85
CA ILE A 100 2.39 -5.91 -9.55
C ILE A 100 1.69 -4.66 -9.06
N TYR A 101 1.24 -4.65 -7.81
CA TYR A 101 0.59 -3.49 -7.24
C TYR A 101 1.08 -3.15 -5.83
N LEU A 102 0.97 -1.84 -5.53
CA LEU A 102 1.09 -1.25 -4.21
C LEU A 102 -0.25 -0.61 -3.87
N ASN A 103 -0.83 -0.98 -2.73
CA ASN A 103 -2.06 -0.38 -2.24
C ASN A 103 -1.83 0.24 -0.87
N GLY A 104 -1.62 1.56 -0.82
CA GLY A 104 -1.32 2.32 0.39
C GLY A 104 0.10 2.13 0.94
N SER A 105 0.97 1.37 0.29
CA SER A 105 2.28 0.97 0.83
C SER A 105 3.45 1.85 0.36
N SER A 106 3.34 2.56 -0.76
CA SER A 106 4.47 3.32 -1.32
C SER A 106 4.99 4.42 -0.39
N SER A 107 4.14 4.98 0.46
CA SER A 107 4.52 5.99 1.46
C SER A 107 5.41 5.43 2.59
N TYR A 108 5.61 4.14 2.65
CA TYR A 108 6.44 3.47 3.67
C TYR A 108 7.70 2.82 3.11
N ILE A 109 7.92 2.93 1.80
CA ILE A 109 9.14 2.48 1.11
C ILE A 109 10.21 3.54 1.23
N GLU A 110 11.44 3.15 1.58
CA GLU A 110 12.54 4.09 1.82
C GLU A 110 13.15 4.60 0.51
N ASP A 111 13.40 3.71 -0.45
CA ASP A 111 13.87 4.05 -1.79
C ASP A 111 12.83 3.63 -2.85
N LEU A 112 11.92 4.55 -3.15
CA LEU A 112 10.82 4.31 -4.08
C LEU A 112 11.33 3.99 -5.50
N ALA A 113 12.42 4.64 -5.94
CA ALA A 113 12.98 4.42 -7.26
C ALA A 113 13.61 3.02 -7.37
N TYR A 114 14.32 2.59 -6.35
CA TYR A 114 14.89 1.25 -6.28
C TYR A 114 13.80 0.18 -6.22
N ALA A 115 12.80 0.35 -5.36
CA ALA A 115 11.66 -0.56 -5.23
C ALA A 115 10.89 -0.71 -6.57
N PHE A 116 10.62 0.40 -7.24
CA PHE A 116 9.93 0.36 -8.54
C PHE A 116 10.79 -0.32 -9.62
N ASN A 117 12.12 -0.17 -9.57
CA ASN A 117 13.01 -0.89 -10.48
C ASN A 117 13.00 -2.40 -10.24
N ILE A 118 12.95 -2.85 -8.98
CA ILE A 118 12.76 -4.27 -8.64
C ILE A 118 11.45 -4.78 -9.24
N CYS A 119 10.34 -4.07 -9.00
CA CYS A 119 9.03 -4.40 -9.55
C CYS A 119 9.05 -4.47 -11.09
N LYS A 120 9.69 -3.48 -11.74
CA LYS A 120 9.82 -3.45 -13.21
C LYS A 120 10.52 -4.68 -13.76
N LYS A 121 11.64 -5.10 -13.15
CA LYS A 121 12.37 -6.30 -13.59
C LYS A 121 11.55 -7.59 -13.41
N ALA A 122 10.74 -7.63 -12.35
CA ALA A 122 9.88 -8.78 -12.06
C ALA A 122 8.63 -8.84 -12.96
N LEU A 123 8.20 -7.72 -13.54
CA LEU A 123 7.08 -7.68 -14.48
C LEU A 123 7.42 -8.36 -15.83
N LYS A 124 6.48 -9.10 -16.35
CA LYS A 124 6.52 -9.60 -17.74
C LYS A 124 6.49 -8.44 -18.74
N PRO A 125 6.97 -8.63 -19.97
CA PRO A 125 6.68 -7.70 -21.06
C PRO A 125 5.17 -7.45 -21.17
N ASN A 126 4.74 -6.17 -21.17
CA ASN A 126 3.36 -5.73 -21.10
C ASN A 126 2.62 -6.05 -19.80
N GLY A 127 3.32 -6.46 -18.75
CA GLY A 127 2.78 -6.57 -17.39
C GLY A 127 2.31 -5.20 -16.86
N LYS A 128 1.36 -5.21 -15.94
CA LYS A 128 0.75 -4.00 -15.39
C LYS A 128 1.34 -3.67 -14.02
N PHE A 129 1.81 -2.44 -13.86
CA PHE A 129 2.18 -1.87 -12.56
C PHE A 129 1.10 -0.92 -12.07
N ILE A 130 0.71 -1.04 -10.79
CA ILE A 130 -0.33 -0.21 -10.17
C ILE A 130 0.20 0.33 -8.85
N SER A 131 0.09 1.64 -8.62
CA SER A 131 0.31 2.26 -7.32
C SER A 131 -0.92 3.06 -6.93
N LEU A 132 -1.60 2.62 -5.88
CA LEU A 132 -2.75 3.27 -5.28
C LEU A 132 -2.31 3.84 -3.94
N ASP A 133 -2.42 5.14 -3.78
CA ASP A 133 -1.92 5.83 -2.60
C ASP A 133 -2.66 7.13 -2.33
N VAL A 134 -2.35 7.74 -1.20
CA VAL A 134 -2.77 9.09 -0.84
C VAL A 134 -1.71 10.08 -1.32
N PRO A 135 -1.92 10.80 -2.45
CA PRO A 135 -0.98 11.82 -2.91
C PRO A 135 -0.90 12.98 -1.92
N LYS A 136 0.30 13.54 -1.72
CA LYS A 136 0.50 14.66 -0.77
C LYS A 136 -0.34 15.91 -1.11
N GLU A 137 -0.70 16.09 -2.37
CA GLU A 137 -1.54 17.20 -2.85
C GLU A 137 -3.05 16.94 -2.69
N SER A 138 -3.45 15.73 -2.27
CA SER A 138 -4.84 15.42 -1.98
C SER A 138 -5.27 15.99 -0.62
N ALA A 139 -6.58 16.05 -0.37
CA ALA A 139 -7.12 16.52 0.92
C ALA A 139 -6.58 15.69 2.10
N PHE A 140 -6.53 14.36 1.96
CA PHE A 140 -5.95 13.47 2.99
C PHE A 140 -4.44 13.64 3.11
N GLY A 141 -3.72 13.74 1.99
CA GLY A 141 -2.28 13.97 1.98
C GLY A 141 -1.90 15.27 2.69
N PHE A 142 -2.63 16.34 2.40
CA PHE A 142 -2.45 17.61 3.09
C PHE A 142 -2.73 17.50 4.60
N MET A 143 -3.81 16.81 4.99
CA MET A 143 -4.15 16.57 6.40
C MET A 143 -3.05 15.77 7.11
N TYR A 144 -2.52 14.72 6.48
CA TYR A 144 -1.45 13.91 7.05
C TYR A 144 -0.14 14.70 7.19
N LEU A 145 0.22 15.52 6.21
CA LEU A 145 1.38 16.41 6.29
C LEU A 145 1.21 17.47 7.38
N LEU A 146 0.02 18.04 7.50
CA LEU A 146 -0.28 18.99 8.57
C LEU A 146 -0.13 18.31 9.95
N ALA A 147 -0.78 17.17 10.17
CA ALA A 147 -0.69 16.43 11.42
C ALA A 147 0.75 16.02 11.76
N LYS A 148 1.53 15.58 10.76
CA LYS A 148 2.96 15.27 10.91
C LYS A 148 3.76 16.49 11.38
N ASN A 149 3.51 17.67 10.82
CA ASN A 149 4.24 18.89 11.17
C ASN A 149 3.84 19.47 12.51
N VAL A 150 2.55 19.35 12.89
CA VAL A 150 2.01 19.89 14.16
C VAL A 150 2.17 18.89 15.32
N GLY A 151 2.36 17.60 14.99
CA GLY A 151 2.48 16.53 15.97
C GLY A 151 1.14 16.07 16.58
N THR A 152 0.02 16.43 15.96
CA THR A 152 -1.32 16.04 16.41
C THR A 152 -2.35 16.17 15.30
N PHE A 153 -3.41 15.36 15.39
CA PHE A 153 -4.65 15.56 14.62
C PHE A 153 -5.65 16.50 15.35
N GLU A 154 -5.42 16.80 16.61
CA GLU A 154 -6.26 17.69 17.43
C GLU A 154 -5.98 19.17 17.09
N HIS A 155 -6.27 19.55 15.85
CA HIS A 155 -6.11 20.93 15.41
C HIS A 155 -7.49 21.53 15.08
N PRO A 156 -7.81 22.78 15.49
CA PRO A 156 -9.12 23.37 15.25
C PRO A 156 -9.56 23.37 13.77
N TYR A 157 -8.62 23.50 12.84
CA TYR A 157 -8.91 23.45 11.39
C TYR A 157 -9.19 22.03 10.85
N LEU A 158 -8.96 20.99 11.63
CA LEU A 158 -9.27 19.60 11.29
C LEU A 158 -10.58 19.13 11.91
N GLU A 159 -11.20 19.94 12.78
CA GLU A 159 -12.48 19.61 13.39
C GLU A 159 -13.57 19.43 12.32
N GLY A 160 -14.27 18.32 12.38
CA GLY A 160 -15.34 17.98 11.41
C GLY A 160 -14.87 17.42 10.07
N VAL A 161 -13.54 17.38 9.80
CA VAL A 161 -12.98 16.78 8.56
C VAL A 161 -12.27 15.48 8.82
N MET A 162 -12.08 15.11 10.09
CA MET A 162 -11.41 13.87 10.48
C MET A 162 -12.29 12.64 10.27
N PRO A 163 -11.71 11.50 9.86
CA PRO A 163 -12.39 10.21 9.93
C PRO A 163 -12.85 9.88 11.35
N LYS A 164 -13.84 9.00 11.49
CA LYS A 164 -14.36 8.56 12.81
C LYS A 164 -13.27 8.01 13.72
N LEU A 165 -12.38 7.21 13.15
CA LEU A 165 -11.18 6.74 13.81
C LEU A 165 -9.98 7.36 13.10
N PRO A 166 -9.22 8.26 13.74
CA PRO A 166 -8.06 8.88 13.12
C PRO A 166 -7.00 7.84 12.75
N TYR A 167 -6.29 8.09 11.65
CA TYR A 167 -5.12 7.29 11.31
C TYR A 167 -4.06 7.46 12.41
N PRO A 168 -3.38 6.38 12.85
CA PRO A 168 -2.39 6.49 13.93
C PRO A 168 -1.31 7.53 13.60
N LEU A 169 -1.10 8.49 14.50
CA LEU A 169 -0.18 9.61 14.26
C LEU A 169 1.26 9.13 14.03
N GLU A 170 1.68 8.09 14.73
CA GLU A 170 3.01 7.48 14.58
C GLU A 170 3.23 6.97 13.16
N LEU A 171 2.23 6.33 12.57
CA LEU A 171 2.28 5.84 11.18
C LEU A 171 2.24 7.00 10.20
N CYS A 172 1.44 8.03 10.47
CA CYS A 172 1.41 9.26 9.69
C CYS A 172 2.79 9.94 9.68
N CYS A 173 3.44 10.06 10.84
CA CYS A 173 4.76 10.66 10.98
C CYS A 173 5.86 9.81 10.32
N ALA A 174 5.72 8.49 10.32
CA ALA A 174 6.66 7.57 9.70
C ALA A 174 6.56 7.53 8.16
N GLY A 175 5.45 7.99 7.59
CA GLY A 175 5.23 8.00 6.15
C GLY A 175 6.05 9.08 5.42
N VAL A 176 6.44 8.76 4.19
CA VAL A 176 6.97 9.70 3.20
C VAL A 176 5.89 9.90 2.14
N TRP A 177 5.20 11.03 2.23
CA TRP A 177 4.07 11.32 1.34
C TRP A 177 4.56 11.91 0.02
N HIS A 178 4.40 11.15 -1.06
CA HIS A 178 4.81 11.54 -2.40
C HIS A 178 3.68 12.23 -3.15
N SER A 179 4.02 13.14 -4.07
CA SER A 179 3.04 13.64 -5.03
C SER A 179 2.82 12.65 -6.17
N THR A 180 1.73 12.84 -6.89
CA THR A 180 1.48 12.11 -8.14
C THR A 180 2.62 12.35 -9.15
N GLU A 181 3.10 13.59 -9.26
CA GLU A 181 4.20 13.96 -10.17
C GLU A 181 5.51 13.24 -9.81
N GLU A 182 5.90 13.22 -8.53
CA GLU A 182 7.10 12.51 -8.07
C GLU A 182 7.06 11.03 -8.43
N LYS A 183 5.91 10.37 -8.25
CA LYS A 183 5.74 8.94 -8.62
C LYS A 183 5.80 8.73 -10.14
N ILE A 184 5.16 9.60 -10.91
CA ILE A 184 5.20 9.57 -12.37
C ILE A 184 6.63 9.78 -12.88
N ASP A 185 7.39 10.68 -12.28
CA ASP A 185 8.77 10.94 -12.71
C ASP A 185 9.68 9.74 -12.44
N VAL A 186 9.53 9.08 -11.30
CA VAL A 186 10.20 7.80 -11.03
C VAL A 186 9.84 6.76 -12.10
N LEU A 187 8.56 6.65 -12.48
CA LEU A 187 8.11 5.70 -13.51
C LEU A 187 8.61 6.06 -14.91
N LYS A 188 8.68 7.34 -15.27
CA LYS A 188 9.18 7.80 -16.59
C LYS A 188 10.65 7.42 -16.83
N VAL A 189 11.49 7.43 -15.79
CA VAL A 189 12.89 6.98 -15.91
C VAL A 189 13.00 5.54 -16.38
N PHE A 190 11.92 4.77 -16.30
CA PHE A 190 11.86 3.34 -16.62
C PHE A 190 11.14 3.04 -17.95
N VAL A 191 10.66 4.05 -18.67
CA VAL A 191 10.03 3.88 -20.00
C VAL A 191 11.07 4.06 -21.09
N TYR A 192 11.72 2.97 -21.47
CA TYR A 192 12.47 2.85 -22.72
C TYR A 192 12.19 1.48 -23.33
#